data_d9df1ad7debfd521b0a4ec571bd35210
#
_entry.id   d9df1ad7debfd521b0a4ec571bd35210
#
_cell.length_a   1.000
_cell.length_b   1.000
_cell.length_c   1.000
_cell.angle_alpha   90.00
_cell.angle_beta   90.00
_cell.angle_gamma   90.00
#
_symmetry.space_group_name_H-M   'P 1'
#
loop_
_entity.id
_entity.type
_entity.pdbx_description
1 polymer ?
#
loop_
_entity_poly.entity_id
_entity_poly.type
_entity_poly.pdbx_seq_one_letter_code
_entity_poly.pdbx_strand_id
1 'polypeptide(L)'
;MSKKALMNNVYKNYIFDFYGTLVDILTDEKDPALWDKLAQLYQAYGADYKGEGLRKSYAKRVALARKELIELKGVAYPEVDLVHIFNQLYVDGLPQSSCLYQPEDWGQLIAMVFRVLSRKHLLVYPHTKEVLTSLKEQRCHLYLLSNAQAAFTNAEIDLMALRPYFDAIYLSSDAGICKPQPEFLKQVLDDHGLNPSETVMVGNDLTTDIAVAEAVGIDGILLNTFPYSRRELENSPIKPDRVITDIESLKPEFT
;
A
#
# COMPACT_ATOMS: atom_id res chain seq x y z
N MET A 1 7.91 -16.79 30.33
CA MET A 1 6.51 -17.12 30.66
C MET A 1 5.82 -17.51 29.36
N SER A 2 5.28 -18.69 29.29
CA SER A 2 4.69 -19.31 28.10
C SER A 2 3.56 -18.45 27.54
N LYS A 3 3.68 -18.02 26.26
CA LYS A 3 2.56 -17.45 25.50
C LYS A 3 1.45 -18.49 25.46
N LYS A 4 0.31 -18.11 25.96
CA LYS A 4 -0.91 -18.91 26.06
C LYS A 4 -1.26 -19.52 24.72
N ALA A 5 -1.59 -20.79 24.76
CA ALA A 5 -2.06 -21.58 23.65
C ALA A 5 -3.20 -20.89 22.90
N LEU A 6 -3.04 -20.91 21.59
CA LEU A 6 -4.03 -20.63 20.56
C LEU A 6 -5.31 -21.45 20.80
N MET A 7 -6.29 -20.87 21.44
CA MET A 7 -7.67 -21.33 21.39
C MET A 7 -8.53 -20.08 21.19
N ASN A 8 -9.09 -19.92 19.99
CA ASN A 8 -10.20 -19.04 19.64
C ASN A 8 -10.05 -17.55 20.03
N ASN A 9 -8.95 -16.89 19.65
CA ASN A 9 -8.94 -15.44 19.67
C ASN A 9 -9.72 -14.92 18.44
N VAL A 10 -11.00 -14.72 18.63
CA VAL A 10 -11.80 -13.94 17.70
C VAL A 10 -11.45 -12.48 17.97
N TYR A 11 -10.63 -11.89 17.11
CA TYR A 11 -10.37 -10.45 17.15
C TYR A 11 -11.66 -9.70 16.79
N LYS A 12 -11.83 -8.53 17.37
CA LYS A 12 -12.95 -7.63 17.02
C LYS A 12 -12.61 -6.71 15.88
N ASN A 13 -11.30 -6.42 15.72
CA ASN A 13 -10.80 -5.47 14.76
C ASN A 13 -9.72 -6.13 13.88
N TYR A 14 -9.94 -6.10 12.57
CA TYR A 14 -9.00 -6.61 11.58
C TYR A 14 -8.50 -5.44 10.74
N ILE A 15 -7.19 -5.27 10.68
CA ILE A 15 -6.53 -4.30 9.81
C ILE A 15 -5.84 -5.08 8.71
N PHE A 16 -6.25 -4.88 7.47
CA PHE A 16 -5.72 -5.60 6.31
C PHE A 16 -4.77 -4.73 5.50
N ASP A 17 -3.66 -5.29 5.07
CA ASP A 17 -2.98 -4.78 3.89
C ASP A 17 -3.79 -5.09 2.62
N PHE A 18 -3.46 -4.42 1.50
CA PHE A 18 -4.22 -4.54 0.25
C PHE A 18 -3.52 -5.41 -0.78
N TYR A 19 -2.41 -4.92 -1.33
CA TYR A 19 -1.68 -5.60 -2.41
C TYR A 19 -0.85 -6.76 -1.90
N GLY A 20 -1.04 -7.94 -2.51
CA GLY A 20 -0.42 -9.17 -2.06
C GLY A 20 -1.16 -9.83 -0.89
N THR A 21 -2.15 -9.16 -0.30
CA THR A 21 -2.96 -9.66 0.82
C THR A 21 -4.40 -9.96 0.40
N LEU A 22 -5.12 -8.96 -0.10
CA LEU A 22 -6.52 -9.09 -0.55
C LEU A 22 -6.62 -9.19 -2.07
N VAL A 23 -5.66 -8.61 -2.78
CA VAL A 23 -5.58 -8.61 -4.23
C VAL A 23 -4.19 -9.02 -4.71
N ASP A 24 -4.18 -9.86 -5.73
CA ASP A 24 -2.98 -10.18 -6.50
C ASP A 24 -2.75 -9.09 -7.53
N ILE A 25 -1.54 -8.57 -7.56
CA ILE A 25 -1.12 -7.53 -8.49
C ILE A 25 0.24 -7.82 -9.08
N LEU A 26 0.38 -7.54 -10.37
CA LEU A 26 1.68 -7.48 -11.03
C LEU A 26 1.83 -6.16 -11.76
N THR A 27 2.90 -5.45 -11.46
CA THR A 27 3.28 -4.21 -12.13
C THR A 27 4.68 -4.33 -12.71
N ASP A 28 4.92 -3.66 -13.84
CA ASP A 28 6.25 -3.46 -14.42
C ASP A 28 6.49 -1.98 -14.68
N GLU A 29 7.04 -1.31 -13.69
CA GLU A 29 7.40 0.11 -13.76
C GLU A 29 8.73 0.35 -14.50
N LYS A 30 9.43 -0.74 -14.88
CA LYS A 30 10.69 -0.67 -15.62
C LYS A 30 10.50 -0.80 -17.13
N ASP A 31 9.30 -1.17 -17.59
CA ASP A 31 8.97 -1.34 -19.00
C ASP A 31 9.29 -0.05 -19.79
N PRO A 32 10.23 -0.07 -20.76
CA PRO A 32 10.56 1.10 -21.55
C PRO A 32 9.34 1.68 -22.29
N ALA A 33 8.43 0.82 -22.75
CA ALA A 33 7.25 1.23 -23.50
C ALA A 33 6.29 2.10 -22.66
N LEU A 34 6.24 1.86 -21.34
CA LEU A 34 5.50 2.71 -20.40
C LEU A 34 6.07 4.13 -20.43
N TRP A 35 7.39 4.26 -20.28
CA TRP A 35 8.07 5.56 -20.20
C TRP A 35 8.03 6.31 -21.51
N ASP A 36 8.10 5.61 -22.66
CA ASP A 36 7.96 6.23 -23.99
C ASP A 36 6.55 6.81 -24.17
N LYS A 37 5.49 6.10 -23.74
CA LYS A 37 4.12 6.61 -23.80
C LYS A 37 3.91 7.81 -22.88
N LEU A 38 4.45 7.76 -21.66
CA LEU A 38 4.39 8.91 -20.74
C LEU A 38 5.13 10.12 -21.32
N ALA A 39 6.33 9.92 -21.89
CA ALA A 39 7.09 11.01 -22.51
C ALA A 39 6.31 11.66 -23.67
N GLN A 40 5.58 10.88 -24.46
CA GLN A 40 4.70 11.44 -25.51
C GLN A 40 3.60 12.33 -24.94
N LEU A 41 3.01 11.97 -23.78
CA LEU A 41 2.03 12.82 -23.09
C LEU A 41 2.68 14.13 -22.63
N TYR A 42 3.86 14.05 -22.00
CA TYR A 42 4.61 15.24 -21.59
C TYR A 42 4.94 16.15 -22.77
N GLN A 43 5.41 15.57 -23.90
CA GLN A 43 5.73 16.31 -25.13
C GLN A 43 4.49 16.99 -25.74
N ALA A 44 3.33 16.32 -25.73
CA ALA A 44 2.09 16.89 -26.25
C ALA A 44 1.67 18.18 -25.51
N TYR A 45 2.14 18.36 -24.27
CA TYR A 45 1.91 19.55 -23.46
C TYR A 45 3.15 20.43 -23.30
N GLY A 46 4.17 20.22 -24.12
CA GLY A 46 5.33 21.10 -24.25
C GLY A 46 6.54 20.77 -23.38
N ALA A 47 6.49 19.75 -22.55
CA ALA A 47 7.64 19.31 -21.76
C ALA A 47 8.51 18.33 -22.57
N ASP A 48 9.81 18.65 -22.73
CA ASP A 48 10.72 17.91 -23.60
C ASP A 48 11.38 16.73 -22.90
N TYR A 49 10.75 15.55 -23.01
CA TYR A 49 11.29 14.29 -22.51
C TYR A 49 11.33 13.22 -23.59
N LYS A 50 12.37 12.38 -23.53
CA LYS A 50 12.38 11.02 -24.10
C LYS A 50 12.10 10.03 -22.96
N GLY A 51 11.56 8.85 -23.28
CA GLY A 51 11.13 7.88 -22.27
C GLY A 51 12.18 7.55 -21.22
N GLU A 52 13.41 7.19 -21.64
CA GLU A 52 14.50 6.91 -20.71
C GLU A 52 14.94 8.14 -19.89
N GLY A 53 14.87 9.36 -20.49
CA GLY A 53 15.14 10.61 -19.80
C GLY A 53 14.11 10.89 -18.71
N LEU A 54 12.82 10.70 -19.03
CA LEU A 54 11.72 10.85 -18.06
C LEU A 54 11.86 9.85 -16.91
N ARG A 55 12.15 8.58 -17.21
CA ARG A 55 12.37 7.54 -16.21
C ARG A 55 13.51 7.91 -15.24
N LYS A 56 14.63 8.38 -15.75
CA LYS A 56 15.78 8.82 -14.92
C LYS A 56 15.41 10.04 -14.06
N SER A 57 14.70 11.01 -14.64
CA SER A 57 14.25 12.20 -13.92
C SER A 57 13.26 11.83 -12.80
N TYR A 58 12.32 10.92 -13.07
CA TYR A 58 11.41 10.38 -12.08
C TYR A 58 12.15 9.73 -10.91
N ALA A 59 13.05 8.79 -11.20
CA ALA A 59 13.81 8.10 -10.15
C ALA A 59 14.63 9.09 -9.29
N LYS A 60 15.24 10.10 -9.93
CA LYS A 60 15.99 11.16 -9.24
C LYS A 60 15.06 12.00 -8.33
N ARG A 61 13.89 12.41 -8.84
CA ARG A 61 12.92 13.21 -8.08
C ARG A 61 12.37 12.44 -6.87
N VAL A 62 12.00 11.17 -7.06
CA VAL A 62 11.52 10.31 -5.96
C VAL A 62 12.60 10.16 -4.89
N ALA A 63 13.85 9.89 -5.27
CA ALA A 63 14.96 9.76 -4.33
C ALA A 63 15.22 11.06 -3.54
N LEU A 64 15.18 12.21 -4.23
CA LEU A 64 15.37 13.53 -3.61
C LEU A 64 14.23 13.83 -2.63
N ALA A 65 12.99 13.69 -3.07
CA ALA A 65 11.81 13.93 -2.24
C ALA A 65 11.81 13.05 -0.97
N ARG A 66 12.17 11.76 -1.11
CA ARG A 66 12.29 10.88 0.04
C ARG A 66 13.33 11.35 1.04
N LYS A 67 14.50 11.79 0.56
CA LYS A 67 15.56 12.33 1.42
C LYS A 67 15.10 13.60 2.15
N GLU A 68 14.49 14.53 1.44
CA GLU A 68 13.95 15.77 2.01
C GLU A 68 12.87 15.49 3.07
N LEU A 69 11.99 14.52 2.81
CA LEU A 69 10.95 14.12 3.77
C LEU A 69 11.53 13.49 5.03
N ILE A 70 12.58 12.67 4.93
CA ILE A 70 13.29 12.12 6.09
C ILE A 70 13.87 13.25 6.94
N GLU A 71 14.56 14.19 6.30
CA GLU A 71 15.19 15.33 6.98
C GLU A 71 14.14 16.28 7.62
N LEU A 72 13.03 16.55 6.91
CA LEU A 72 12.00 17.49 7.35
C LEU A 72 11.09 16.92 8.43
N LYS A 73 10.63 15.67 8.25
CA LYS A 73 9.65 15.02 9.15
C LYS A 73 10.30 14.24 10.29
N GLY A 74 11.58 13.87 10.16
CA GLY A 74 12.28 13.03 11.14
C GLY A 74 11.74 11.60 11.20
N VAL A 75 11.08 11.12 10.14
CA VAL A 75 10.52 9.76 10.04
C VAL A 75 11.40 8.87 9.18
N ALA A 76 11.56 7.61 9.57
CA ALA A 76 12.42 6.68 8.85
C ALA A 76 11.80 6.19 7.52
N TYR A 77 10.46 6.16 7.46
CA TYR A 77 9.70 5.61 6.32
C TYR A 77 8.67 6.62 5.81
N PRO A 78 9.12 7.72 5.17
CA PRO A 78 8.20 8.67 4.54
C PRO A 78 7.62 8.10 3.25
N GLU A 79 6.37 8.43 2.97
CA GLU A 79 5.77 8.19 1.65
C GLU A 79 5.93 9.41 0.76
N VAL A 80 6.32 9.17 -0.49
CA VAL A 80 6.46 10.21 -1.51
C VAL A 80 5.16 10.32 -2.29
N ASP A 81 4.60 11.51 -2.38
CA ASP A 81 3.43 11.79 -3.21
C ASP A 81 3.81 11.80 -4.71
N LEU A 82 3.39 10.77 -5.43
CA LEU A 82 3.66 10.65 -6.87
C LEU A 82 2.91 11.70 -7.71
N VAL A 83 1.77 12.18 -7.27
CA VAL A 83 1.05 13.28 -7.94
C VAL A 83 1.94 14.52 -7.98
N HIS A 84 2.55 14.86 -6.82
CA HIS A 84 3.50 15.95 -6.74
C HIS A 84 4.74 15.72 -7.63
N ILE A 85 5.30 14.51 -7.63
CA ILE A 85 6.45 14.17 -8.49
C ILE A 85 6.13 14.36 -9.96
N PHE A 86 4.98 13.88 -10.44
CA PHE A 86 4.59 14.04 -11.85
C PHE A 86 4.34 15.50 -12.23
N ASN A 87 3.81 16.31 -11.31
CA ASN A 87 3.71 17.77 -11.51
C ASN A 87 5.09 18.43 -11.63
N GLN A 88 6.02 18.07 -10.74
CA GLN A 88 7.39 18.63 -10.78
C GLN A 88 8.12 18.25 -12.06
N LEU A 89 7.97 17.01 -12.53
CA LEU A 89 8.54 16.56 -13.80
C LEU A 89 7.99 17.37 -14.99
N TYR A 90 6.73 17.79 -14.94
CA TYR A 90 6.18 18.65 -15.99
C TYR A 90 6.90 19.99 -16.05
N VAL A 91 7.03 20.64 -14.89
CA VAL A 91 7.71 21.94 -14.79
C VAL A 91 9.18 21.84 -15.22
N ASP A 92 9.88 20.78 -14.80
CA ASP A 92 11.29 20.55 -15.15
C ASP A 92 11.52 20.34 -16.65
N GLY A 93 10.55 19.77 -17.35
CA GLY A 93 10.63 19.48 -18.78
C GLY A 93 10.28 20.66 -19.68
N LEU A 94 9.74 21.75 -19.12
CA LEU A 94 9.38 22.92 -19.93
C LEU A 94 10.61 23.75 -20.33
N PRO A 95 10.66 24.24 -21.57
CA PRO A 95 11.66 25.23 -21.99
C PRO A 95 11.54 26.52 -21.15
N GLN A 96 12.67 27.16 -20.82
CA GLN A 96 12.70 28.37 -19.97
C GLN A 96 11.83 29.53 -20.47
N SER A 97 11.52 29.57 -21.77
CA SER A 97 10.71 30.60 -22.42
C SER A 97 9.22 30.23 -22.58
N SER A 98 8.78 29.09 -22.06
CA SER A 98 7.41 28.62 -22.28
C SER A 98 6.41 29.32 -21.39
N CYS A 99 5.25 29.67 -21.96
CA CYS A 99 4.06 29.98 -21.16
C CYS A 99 3.62 28.71 -20.43
N LEU A 100 3.58 28.79 -19.10
CA LEU A 100 3.22 27.64 -18.25
C LEU A 100 1.72 27.35 -18.41
N TYR A 101 1.37 26.54 -19.40
CA TYR A 101 0.06 25.89 -19.41
C TYR A 101 0.22 24.49 -18.83
N GLN A 102 -0.15 24.34 -17.59
CA GLN A 102 -0.27 23.04 -16.93
C GLN A 102 -1.76 22.70 -16.87
N PRO A 103 -2.18 21.58 -17.43
CA PRO A 103 -3.55 21.11 -17.24
C PRO A 103 -3.86 21.00 -15.75
N GLU A 104 -5.06 21.39 -15.38
CA GLU A 104 -5.59 21.10 -14.04
C GLU A 104 -5.46 19.60 -13.77
N ASP A 105 -5.07 19.23 -12.56
CA ASP A 105 -4.86 17.84 -12.16
C ASP A 105 -3.86 17.01 -12.99
N TRP A 106 -2.86 17.66 -13.62
CA TRP A 106 -1.85 16.97 -14.43
C TRP A 106 -1.20 15.78 -13.69
N GLY A 107 -0.71 16.01 -12.48
CA GLY A 107 -0.05 14.97 -11.68
C GLY A 107 -0.97 13.79 -11.41
N GLN A 108 -2.24 14.05 -11.09
CA GLN A 108 -3.26 13.03 -10.89
C GLN A 108 -3.51 12.23 -12.17
N LEU A 109 -3.66 12.89 -13.29
CA LEU A 109 -3.83 12.25 -14.59
C LEU A 109 -2.64 11.32 -14.89
N ILE A 110 -1.42 11.84 -14.76
CA ILE A 110 -0.21 11.06 -15.08
C ILE A 110 -0.03 9.89 -14.10
N ALA A 111 -0.33 10.06 -12.80
CA ALA A 111 -0.29 8.96 -11.84
C ALA A 111 -1.23 7.82 -12.24
N MET A 112 -2.46 8.14 -12.67
CA MET A 112 -3.41 7.14 -13.16
C MET A 112 -2.93 6.46 -14.44
N VAL A 113 -2.41 7.22 -15.42
CA VAL A 113 -1.86 6.67 -16.67
C VAL A 113 -0.65 5.78 -16.38
N PHE A 114 0.27 6.23 -15.53
CA PHE A 114 1.42 5.47 -15.06
C PHE A 114 0.98 4.11 -14.48
N ARG A 115 -0.02 4.13 -13.58
CA ARG A 115 -0.57 2.92 -12.98
C ARG A 115 -1.18 1.97 -14.01
N VAL A 116 -2.01 2.49 -14.92
CA VAL A 116 -2.65 1.68 -15.98
C VAL A 116 -1.62 1.05 -16.90
N LEU A 117 -0.58 1.79 -17.29
CA LEU A 117 0.47 1.30 -18.19
C LEU A 117 1.43 0.32 -17.50
N SER A 118 1.70 0.48 -16.21
CA SER A 118 2.59 -0.41 -15.47
C SER A 118 1.90 -1.72 -15.05
N ARG A 119 0.59 -1.68 -14.80
CA ARG A 119 -0.17 -2.82 -14.28
C ARG A 119 -0.40 -3.89 -15.34
N LYS A 120 0.06 -5.11 -15.09
CA LYS A 120 -0.15 -6.27 -15.95
C LYS A 120 -1.41 -7.03 -15.56
N HIS A 121 -1.68 -7.19 -14.26
CA HIS A 121 -2.96 -7.70 -13.75
C HIS A 121 -3.30 -7.12 -12.36
N LEU A 122 -4.58 -7.22 -12.01
CA LEU A 122 -5.12 -6.95 -10.68
C LEU A 122 -6.34 -7.85 -10.49
N LEU A 123 -6.27 -8.76 -9.52
CA LEU A 123 -7.29 -9.76 -9.26
C LEU A 123 -7.52 -9.89 -7.75
N VAL A 124 -8.76 -10.08 -7.34
CA VAL A 124 -9.07 -10.42 -5.94
C VAL A 124 -8.61 -11.85 -5.67
N TYR A 125 -7.88 -12.08 -4.57
CA TYR A 125 -7.51 -13.44 -4.18
C TYR A 125 -8.76 -14.29 -3.88
N PRO A 126 -8.69 -15.61 -4.12
CA PRO A 126 -9.77 -16.52 -3.73
C PRO A 126 -10.16 -16.33 -2.26
N HIS A 127 -11.42 -16.57 -1.96
CA HIS A 127 -12.03 -16.49 -0.61
C HIS A 127 -12.02 -15.11 0.05
N THR A 128 -11.36 -14.09 -0.52
CA THR A 128 -11.28 -12.76 0.10
C THR A 128 -12.66 -12.18 0.45
N LYS A 129 -13.57 -12.13 -0.52
CA LYS A 129 -14.90 -11.53 -0.29
C LYS A 129 -15.74 -12.34 0.70
N GLU A 130 -15.66 -13.66 0.62
CA GLU A 130 -16.36 -14.56 1.55
C GLU A 130 -15.86 -14.37 2.99
N VAL A 131 -14.55 -14.25 3.18
CA VAL A 131 -13.95 -14.00 4.50
C VAL A 131 -14.37 -12.64 5.05
N LEU A 132 -14.23 -11.57 4.26
CA LEU A 132 -14.63 -10.23 4.68
C LEU A 132 -16.11 -10.17 5.04
N THR A 133 -16.97 -10.84 4.26
CA THR A 133 -18.42 -10.96 4.55
C THR A 133 -18.63 -11.68 5.88
N SER A 134 -17.99 -12.84 6.09
CA SER A 134 -18.14 -13.63 7.33
C SER A 134 -17.68 -12.83 8.56
N LEU A 135 -16.59 -12.08 8.47
CA LEU A 135 -16.12 -11.23 9.57
C LEU A 135 -17.13 -10.10 9.89
N LYS A 136 -17.70 -9.46 8.85
CA LYS A 136 -18.75 -8.43 9.05
C LYS A 136 -20.03 -9.00 9.67
N GLU A 137 -20.46 -10.20 9.28
CA GLU A 137 -21.59 -10.89 9.87
C GLU A 137 -21.39 -11.17 11.36
N GLN A 138 -20.13 -11.37 11.80
CA GLN A 138 -19.74 -11.50 13.20
C GLN A 138 -19.54 -10.17 13.92
N ARG A 139 -19.88 -9.06 13.25
CA ARG A 139 -19.76 -7.70 13.77
C ARG A 139 -18.32 -7.30 14.05
N CYS A 140 -17.35 -7.87 13.32
CA CYS A 140 -15.98 -7.38 13.34
C CYS A 140 -15.88 -6.06 12.59
N HIS A 141 -14.99 -5.18 13.06
CA HIS A 141 -14.59 -3.98 12.37
C HIS A 141 -13.43 -4.26 11.43
N LEU A 142 -13.52 -3.77 10.20
CA LEU A 142 -12.52 -4.02 9.17
C LEU A 142 -11.91 -2.71 8.68
N TYR A 143 -10.60 -2.64 8.67
CA TYR A 143 -9.84 -1.48 8.25
C TYR A 143 -8.84 -1.88 7.17
N LEU A 144 -8.54 -0.97 6.25
CA LEU A 144 -7.48 -1.13 5.26
C LEU A 144 -6.31 -0.21 5.61
N LEU A 145 -5.09 -0.74 5.66
CA LEU A 145 -3.85 0.01 5.88
C LEU A 145 -2.80 -0.42 4.87
N SER A 146 -2.60 0.37 3.81
CA SER A 146 -1.74 -0.03 2.70
C SER A 146 -0.66 1.00 2.36
N ASN A 147 0.54 0.51 2.07
CA ASN A 147 1.61 1.30 1.46
C ASN A 147 1.28 1.50 -0.02
N ALA A 148 0.53 2.57 -0.32
CA ALA A 148 -0.06 2.77 -1.63
C ALA A 148 -0.36 4.24 -1.93
N GLN A 149 -0.42 4.57 -3.22
CA GLN A 149 -0.78 5.90 -3.71
C GLN A 149 -2.29 6.03 -3.88
N ALA A 150 -2.92 6.91 -3.15
CA ALA A 150 -4.36 7.16 -3.20
C ALA A 150 -4.84 7.53 -4.62
N ALA A 151 -3.98 8.20 -5.38
CA ALA A 151 -4.24 8.67 -6.73
C ALA A 151 -4.82 7.59 -7.68
N PHE A 152 -4.44 6.32 -7.46
CA PHE A 152 -4.94 5.21 -8.27
C PHE A 152 -5.50 4.05 -7.42
N THR A 153 -5.06 3.90 -6.17
CA THR A 153 -5.48 2.77 -5.32
C THR A 153 -6.95 2.87 -4.94
N ASN A 154 -7.48 4.09 -4.72
CA ASN A 154 -8.90 4.28 -4.47
C ASN A 154 -9.77 3.70 -5.58
N ALA A 155 -9.42 3.99 -6.84
CA ALA A 155 -10.15 3.45 -8.00
C ALA A 155 -10.01 1.91 -8.10
N GLU A 156 -8.85 1.35 -7.72
CA GLU A 156 -8.64 -0.10 -7.73
C GLU A 156 -9.44 -0.83 -6.64
N ILE A 157 -9.57 -0.23 -5.45
CA ILE A 157 -10.43 -0.75 -4.37
C ILE A 157 -11.90 -0.80 -4.84
N ASP A 158 -12.35 0.25 -5.53
CA ASP A 158 -13.71 0.32 -6.08
C ASP A 158 -13.92 -0.67 -7.23
N LEU A 159 -12.95 -0.78 -8.14
CA LEU A 159 -12.96 -1.72 -9.25
C LEU A 159 -13.06 -3.18 -8.76
N MET A 160 -12.39 -3.51 -7.68
CA MET A 160 -12.43 -4.83 -7.05
C MET A 160 -13.69 -5.03 -6.19
N ALA A 161 -14.53 -3.99 -6.02
CA ALA A 161 -15.73 -3.98 -5.16
C ALA A 161 -15.40 -4.39 -3.70
N LEU A 162 -14.29 -3.84 -3.16
CA LEU A 162 -13.85 -4.14 -1.80
C LEU A 162 -14.16 -3.01 -0.80
N ARG A 163 -14.36 -1.75 -1.27
CA ARG A 163 -14.65 -0.61 -0.39
C ARG A 163 -15.80 -0.85 0.61
N PRO A 164 -16.94 -1.47 0.25
CA PRO A 164 -18.06 -1.63 1.17
C PRO A 164 -17.77 -2.50 2.40
N TYR A 165 -16.67 -3.26 2.41
CA TYR A 165 -16.31 -4.09 3.57
C TYR A 165 -15.61 -3.30 4.67
N PHE A 166 -14.97 -2.17 4.35
CA PHE A 166 -14.12 -1.45 5.27
C PHE A 166 -14.84 -0.30 5.98
N ASP A 167 -14.65 -0.21 7.27
CA ASP A 167 -15.12 0.90 8.11
C ASP A 167 -14.27 2.16 7.86
N ALA A 168 -12.96 1.98 7.57
CA ALA A 168 -12.08 3.04 7.09
C ALA A 168 -10.91 2.48 6.25
N ILE A 169 -10.33 3.36 5.41
CA ILE A 169 -9.22 3.04 4.49
C ILE A 169 -8.11 4.07 4.68
N TYR A 170 -6.90 3.59 4.94
CA TYR A 170 -5.69 4.38 5.15
C TYR A 170 -4.66 4.04 4.08
N LEU A 171 -4.27 5.03 3.31
CA LEU A 171 -3.26 4.91 2.26
C LEU A 171 -2.05 5.77 2.62
N SER A 172 -0.85 5.22 2.45
CA SER A 172 0.39 5.87 2.88
C SER A 172 0.62 7.24 2.23
N SER A 173 0.18 7.44 0.98
CA SER A 173 0.30 8.75 0.32
C SER A 173 -0.52 9.84 0.99
N ASP A 174 -1.67 9.51 1.60
CA ASP A 174 -2.50 10.48 2.32
C ASP A 174 -1.89 10.81 3.69
N ALA A 175 -1.28 9.81 4.34
CA ALA A 175 -0.61 9.98 5.63
C ALA A 175 0.80 10.60 5.51
N GLY A 176 1.44 10.47 4.35
CA GLY A 176 2.83 10.89 4.10
C GLY A 176 3.88 10.05 4.84
N ILE A 177 3.49 8.88 5.33
CA ILE A 177 4.32 7.86 5.98
C ILE A 177 3.82 6.47 5.59
N CYS A 178 4.70 5.47 5.61
CA CYS A 178 4.34 4.10 5.25
C CYS A 178 4.79 3.09 6.31
N LYS A 179 4.17 1.90 6.33
CA LYS A 179 4.64 0.76 7.11
C LYS A 179 6.11 0.46 6.76
N PRO A 180 6.98 0.16 7.71
CA PRO A 180 6.72 -0.16 9.11
C PRO A 180 6.75 1.03 10.09
N GLN A 181 6.54 2.29 9.66
CA GLN A 181 6.48 3.43 10.56
C GLN A 181 5.33 3.23 11.56
N PRO A 182 5.59 3.15 12.89
CA PRO A 182 4.56 2.81 13.87
C PRO A 182 3.38 3.79 13.90
N GLU A 183 3.63 5.06 13.62
CA GLU A 183 2.63 6.12 13.62
C GLU A 183 1.51 5.86 12.61
N PHE A 184 1.82 5.15 11.50
CA PHE A 184 0.82 4.86 10.47
C PHE A 184 -0.25 3.85 10.95
N LEU A 185 0.15 2.83 11.70
CA LEU A 185 -0.80 1.89 12.32
C LEU A 185 -1.45 2.50 13.56
N LYS A 186 -0.70 3.27 14.38
CA LYS A 186 -1.26 3.97 15.54
C LYS A 186 -2.40 4.90 15.16
N GLN A 187 -2.29 5.58 14.01
CA GLN A 187 -3.37 6.43 13.51
C GLN A 187 -4.70 5.66 13.42
N VAL A 188 -4.69 4.43 12.90
CA VAL A 188 -5.91 3.60 12.83
C VAL A 188 -6.45 3.28 14.23
N LEU A 189 -5.55 2.92 15.15
CA LEU A 189 -5.94 2.58 16.53
C LEU A 189 -6.56 3.79 17.24
N ASP A 190 -5.95 4.96 17.10
CA ASP A 190 -6.34 6.18 17.78
C ASP A 190 -7.64 6.76 17.20
N ASP A 191 -7.77 6.84 15.86
CA ASP A 191 -8.95 7.37 15.18
C ASP A 191 -10.23 6.58 15.52
N HIS A 192 -10.09 5.29 15.82
CA HIS A 192 -11.23 4.40 16.09
C HIS A 192 -11.29 3.89 17.54
N GLY A 193 -10.37 4.32 18.40
CA GLY A 193 -10.33 3.89 19.82
C GLY A 193 -10.16 2.39 19.97
N LEU A 194 -9.35 1.75 19.10
CA LEU A 194 -9.23 0.29 19.06
C LEU A 194 -8.39 -0.25 20.23
N ASN A 195 -8.88 -1.31 20.87
CA ASN A 195 -8.10 -2.00 21.89
C ASN A 195 -7.04 -2.90 21.22
N PRO A 196 -5.74 -2.68 21.49
CA PRO A 196 -4.66 -3.50 20.89
C PRO A 196 -4.83 -5.01 21.12
N SER A 197 -5.34 -5.43 22.28
CA SER A 197 -5.53 -6.86 22.59
C SER A 197 -6.69 -7.53 21.83
N GLU A 198 -7.52 -6.76 21.14
CA GLU A 198 -8.64 -7.21 20.33
C GLU A 198 -8.44 -6.89 18.84
N THR A 199 -7.25 -6.42 18.48
CA THR A 199 -6.90 -5.95 17.12
C THR A 199 -5.79 -6.78 16.52
N VAL A 200 -5.89 -7.10 15.23
CA VAL A 200 -4.89 -7.84 14.49
C VAL A 200 -4.56 -7.17 13.16
N MET A 201 -3.27 -7.14 12.80
CA MET A 201 -2.81 -6.82 11.45
C MET A 201 -2.70 -8.08 10.62
N VAL A 202 -3.31 -8.09 9.44
CA VAL A 202 -3.20 -9.17 8.45
C VAL A 202 -2.52 -8.63 7.21
N GLY A 203 -1.36 -9.18 6.87
CA GLY A 203 -0.60 -8.73 5.72
C GLY A 203 0.33 -9.81 5.17
N ASN A 204 1.00 -9.55 4.06
CA ASN A 204 1.84 -10.53 3.38
C ASN A 204 3.35 -10.27 3.53
N ASP A 205 3.75 -9.17 4.14
CA ASP A 205 5.17 -8.77 4.24
C ASP A 205 5.62 -8.69 5.70
N LEU A 206 6.69 -9.47 6.01
CA LEU A 206 7.31 -9.48 7.33
C LEU A 206 7.89 -8.11 7.72
N THR A 207 8.47 -7.40 6.75
CA THR A 207 9.26 -6.19 7.00
C THR A 207 8.41 -4.93 7.10
N THR A 208 7.18 -4.98 6.65
CA THR A 208 6.22 -3.88 6.70
C THR A 208 5.03 -4.21 7.61
N ASP A 209 4.23 -5.21 7.26
CA ASP A 209 2.96 -5.52 7.96
C ASP A 209 3.18 -6.10 9.35
N ILE A 210 4.03 -7.13 9.43
CA ILE A 210 4.30 -7.79 10.71
C ILE A 210 5.21 -6.91 11.57
N ALA A 211 6.16 -6.22 10.96
CA ALA A 211 7.03 -5.30 11.68
C ALA A 211 6.26 -4.15 12.34
N VAL A 212 5.28 -3.56 11.65
CA VAL A 212 4.47 -2.48 12.24
C VAL A 212 3.54 -2.99 13.33
N ALA A 213 2.99 -4.21 13.18
CA ALA A 213 2.18 -4.85 14.21
C ALA A 213 2.99 -5.09 15.51
N GLU A 214 4.20 -5.66 15.36
CA GLU A 214 5.13 -5.87 16.48
C GLU A 214 5.51 -4.54 17.15
N ALA A 215 5.83 -3.52 16.36
CA ALA A 215 6.24 -2.20 16.88
C ALA A 215 5.13 -1.48 17.65
N VAL A 216 3.86 -1.76 17.35
CA VAL A 216 2.68 -1.15 18.01
C VAL A 216 2.15 -2.06 19.14
N GLY A 217 2.54 -3.33 19.15
CA GLY A 217 2.13 -4.29 20.18
C GLY A 217 0.76 -4.92 19.96
N ILE A 218 0.35 -5.06 18.70
CA ILE A 218 -0.80 -5.87 18.30
C ILE A 218 -0.33 -7.19 17.67
N ASP A 219 -1.22 -8.17 17.59
CA ASP A 219 -0.90 -9.43 16.92
C ASP A 219 -0.78 -9.22 15.39
N GLY A 220 0.15 -9.97 14.76
CA GLY A 220 0.40 -9.97 13.33
C GLY A 220 0.16 -11.34 12.70
N ILE A 221 -0.75 -11.43 11.73
CA ILE A 221 -0.99 -12.64 10.93
C ILE A 221 -0.34 -12.47 9.56
N LEU A 222 0.65 -13.30 9.26
CA LEU A 222 1.26 -13.34 7.92
C LEU A 222 0.40 -14.22 7.00
N LEU A 223 -0.20 -13.61 5.99
CA LEU A 223 -0.80 -14.33 4.85
C LEU A 223 0.28 -14.53 3.80
N ASN A 224 0.86 -15.74 3.78
CA ASN A 224 2.06 -16.06 3.01
C ASN A 224 1.76 -16.28 1.51
N THR A 225 1.25 -15.26 0.83
CA THR A 225 0.98 -15.24 -0.62
C THR A 225 2.26 -15.11 -1.43
N PHE A 226 3.23 -14.36 -0.94
CA PHE A 226 4.62 -14.37 -1.41
C PHE A 226 5.37 -15.39 -0.55
N PRO A 227 5.66 -16.60 -1.07
CA PRO A 227 6.02 -17.73 -0.23
C PRO A 227 7.38 -17.54 0.42
N TYR A 228 7.39 -16.95 1.61
CA TYR A 228 8.53 -17.09 2.51
C TYR A 228 8.73 -18.57 2.79
N SER A 229 9.94 -19.06 2.55
CA SER A 229 10.31 -20.43 2.92
C SER A 229 10.29 -20.58 4.46
N ARG A 230 10.12 -21.82 4.92
CA ARG A 230 10.21 -22.12 6.36
C ARG A 230 11.50 -21.60 6.98
N ARG A 231 12.63 -21.71 6.28
CA ARG A 231 13.93 -21.22 6.74
C ARG A 231 13.98 -19.70 6.90
N GLU A 232 13.35 -18.96 5.98
CA GLU A 232 13.27 -17.49 6.07
C GLU A 232 12.41 -17.08 7.27
N LEU A 233 11.27 -17.73 7.48
CA LEU A 233 10.40 -17.48 8.66
C LEU A 233 11.12 -17.79 9.98
N GLU A 234 11.85 -18.91 10.05
CA GLU A 234 12.61 -19.32 11.24
C GLU A 234 13.78 -18.36 11.53
N ASN A 235 14.43 -17.82 10.50
CA ASN A 235 15.59 -16.93 10.65
C ASN A 235 15.24 -15.44 10.71
N SER A 236 13.99 -15.05 10.37
CA SER A 236 13.58 -13.65 10.45
C SER A 236 13.66 -13.14 11.89
N PRO A 237 14.16 -11.93 12.14
CA PRO A 237 14.07 -11.28 13.44
C PRO A 237 12.63 -10.91 13.80
N ILE A 238 11.79 -10.68 12.80
CA ILE A 238 10.38 -10.32 12.95
C ILE A 238 9.57 -11.61 12.89
N LYS A 239 8.71 -11.81 13.88
CA LYS A 239 7.93 -13.04 14.03
C LYS A 239 6.43 -12.75 13.97
N PRO A 240 5.72 -13.32 12.98
CA PRO A 240 4.25 -13.28 13.01
C PRO A 240 3.72 -14.15 14.16
N ASP A 241 2.61 -13.75 14.74
CA ASP A 241 1.92 -14.56 15.76
C ASP A 241 1.28 -15.80 15.12
N ARG A 242 0.86 -15.67 13.85
CA ARG A 242 0.30 -16.75 13.05
C ARG A 242 0.75 -16.61 11.58
N VAL A 243 0.98 -17.75 10.93
CA VAL A 243 1.22 -17.83 9.47
C VAL A 243 0.08 -18.63 8.84
N ILE A 244 -0.54 -18.08 7.82
CA ILE A 244 -1.57 -18.73 7.02
C ILE A 244 -1.20 -18.64 5.54
N THR A 245 -1.67 -19.59 4.74
CA THR A 245 -1.42 -19.64 3.28
C THR A 245 -2.68 -19.33 2.47
N ASP A 246 -3.83 -19.32 3.13
CA ASP A 246 -5.11 -18.94 2.54
C ASP A 246 -5.87 -18.08 3.55
N ILE A 247 -6.44 -16.99 3.07
CA ILE A 247 -7.24 -16.06 3.89
C ILE A 247 -8.47 -16.75 4.49
N GLU A 248 -8.94 -17.86 3.89
CA GLU A 248 -10.05 -18.66 4.42
C GLU A 248 -9.81 -19.14 5.86
N SER A 249 -8.55 -19.32 6.24
CA SER A 249 -8.14 -19.66 7.62
C SER A 249 -8.50 -18.58 8.66
N LEU A 250 -8.97 -17.40 8.25
CA LEU A 250 -9.49 -16.36 9.13
C LEU A 250 -10.98 -16.53 9.42
N LYS A 251 -11.70 -17.38 8.67
CA LYS A 251 -13.10 -17.70 9.01
C LYS A 251 -13.14 -18.36 10.38
N PRO A 252 -13.98 -17.90 11.28
CA PRO A 252 -14.19 -18.57 12.55
C PRO A 252 -14.74 -19.98 12.32
N GLU A 253 -14.22 -20.92 13.04
CA GLU A 253 -14.81 -22.26 13.08
C GLU A 253 -16.20 -22.16 13.73
N PHE A 254 -17.23 -22.51 12.98
CA PHE A 254 -18.56 -22.62 13.53
C PHE A 254 -18.57 -23.80 14.53
N THR A 255 -18.63 -23.48 15.81
CA THR A 255 -18.89 -24.45 16.88
C THR A 255 -20.39 -24.71 17.05
#